data_dd9cf1f67c5214016d500adb43bc4db3
#
_entry.id   dd9cf1f67c5214016d500adb43bc4db3
#
_cell.length_a   1.000
_cell.length_b   1.000
_cell.length_c   1.000
_cell.angle_alpha   90.00
_cell.angle_beta   90.00
_cell.angle_gamma   90.00
#
_symmetry.space_group_name_H-M   'P 1'
#
loop_
_entity.id
_entity.type
_entity.pdbx_description
1 polymer ?
#
loop_
_entity_poly.entity_id
_entity_poly.type
_entity_poly.pdbx_seq_one_letter_code
_entity_poly.pdbx_strand_id
1 'polypeptide(L)'
;MVIGVCRFELVLEDNCSLKGKRSVIRPLVAHVRQRFNVAIAEVDDHDDWERAVLGFAVVSTDAAHTSRMVQSVIDFIDKDADAALGFYEVEHIHAF
;
A
#
# COMPACT_ATOMS: atom_id res chain seq x y z
N MET A 1 6.22 21.23 3.09
CA MET A 1 5.45 19.99 3.26
C MET A 1 6.03 18.92 2.35
N VAL A 2 6.25 17.75 2.88
CA VAL A 2 6.75 16.61 2.10
C VAL A 2 5.67 15.53 2.06
N ILE A 3 5.40 15.00 0.87
CA ILE A 3 4.46 13.93 0.66
C ILE A 3 5.26 12.70 0.21
N GLY A 4 5.19 11.63 0.97
CA GLY A 4 5.72 10.34 0.55
C GLY A 4 4.61 9.52 -0.09
N VAL A 5 4.84 9.02 -1.30
CA VAL A 5 3.90 8.14 -1.99
C VAL A 5 4.56 6.82 -2.29
N CYS A 6 3.81 5.74 -2.15
CA CYS A 6 4.26 4.40 -2.46
C CYS A 6 3.20 3.69 -3.28
N ARG A 7 3.63 3.07 -4.37
CA ARG A 7 2.80 2.13 -5.14
C ARG A 7 3.39 0.74 -4.96
N PHE A 8 2.56 -0.23 -4.60
CA PHE A 8 3.02 -1.59 -4.35
C PHE A 8 2.09 -2.62 -4.95
N GLU A 9 2.63 -3.78 -5.23
CA GLU A 9 1.91 -4.92 -5.76
C GLU A 9 1.73 -5.99 -4.71
N LEU A 10 0.55 -6.61 -4.71
CA LEU A 10 0.31 -7.88 -4.01
C LEU A 10 0.08 -8.96 -5.05
N VAL A 11 0.71 -10.10 -4.85
CA VAL A 11 0.55 -11.27 -5.70
C VAL A 11 -0.35 -12.26 -4.98
N LEU A 12 -1.50 -12.57 -5.60
CA LEU A 12 -2.52 -13.46 -5.06
C LEU A 12 -2.53 -14.75 -5.88
N GLU A 13 -1.55 -15.63 -5.62
CA GLU A 13 -1.45 -16.90 -6.35
C GLU A 13 -2.73 -17.72 -6.15
N ASP A 14 -3.16 -18.35 -7.23
CA ASP A 14 -4.33 -19.23 -7.26
C ASP A 14 -5.66 -18.56 -6.89
N ASN A 15 -5.69 -17.24 -6.79
CA ASN A 15 -6.95 -16.53 -6.61
C ASN A 15 -7.75 -16.53 -7.92
N CYS A 16 -8.99 -16.92 -7.86
CA CYS A 16 -9.82 -17.15 -9.04
C CYS A 16 -11.03 -16.22 -9.15
N SER A 17 -11.08 -15.13 -8.38
CA SER A 17 -12.21 -14.20 -8.43
C SER A 17 -11.86 -12.81 -7.89
N LEU A 18 -12.63 -11.81 -8.31
CA LEU A 18 -12.58 -10.48 -7.71
C LEU A 18 -13.05 -10.46 -6.26
N LYS A 19 -13.98 -11.35 -5.93
CA LYS A 19 -14.44 -11.51 -4.54
C LYS A 19 -13.31 -11.98 -3.63
N GLY A 20 -12.52 -12.95 -4.07
CA GLY A 20 -11.33 -13.41 -3.34
C GLY A 20 -10.30 -12.32 -3.18
N LYS A 21 -10.07 -11.52 -4.22
CA LYS A 21 -9.18 -10.35 -4.17
C LYS A 21 -9.64 -9.33 -3.13
N ARG A 22 -10.93 -9.01 -3.10
CA ARG A 22 -11.48 -8.09 -2.10
C ARG A 22 -11.33 -8.61 -0.68
N SER A 23 -11.43 -9.92 -0.49
CA SER A 23 -11.21 -10.56 0.83
C SER A 23 -9.80 -10.36 1.36
N VAL A 24 -8.83 -10.13 0.50
CA VAL A 24 -7.43 -9.82 0.87
C VAL A 24 -7.24 -8.31 1.06
N ILE A 25 -7.73 -7.51 0.12
CA ILE A 25 -7.48 -6.06 0.10
C ILE A 25 -8.20 -5.33 1.23
N ARG A 26 -9.48 -5.61 1.45
CA ARG A 26 -10.29 -4.85 2.41
C ARG A 26 -9.76 -4.93 3.84
N PRO A 27 -9.43 -6.12 4.39
CA PRO A 27 -8.82 -6.19 5.72
C PRO A 27 -7.48 -5.46 5.80
N LEU A 28 -6.63 -5.60 4.77
CA LEU A 28 -5.34 -4.93 4.74
C LEU A 28 -5.50 -3.40 4.81
N VAL A 29 -6.36 -2.85 3.96
CA VAL A 29 -6.63 -1.39 3.93
C VAL A 29 -7.16 -0.92 5.28
N ALA A 30 -8.09 -1.65 5.88
CA ALA A 30 -8.63 -1.32 7.20
C ALA A 30 -7.54 -1.34 8.29
N HIS A 31 -6.69 -2.36 8.29
CA HIS A 31 -5.61 -2.50 9.28
C HIS A 31 -4.56 -1.39 9.13
N VAL A 32 -4.19 -1.05 7.90
CA VAL A 32 -3.26 0.05 7.64
C VAL A 32 -3.82 1.37 8.14
N ARG A 33 -5.09 1.65 7.84
CA ARG A 33 -5.76 2.89 8.29
C ARG A 33 -5.88 2.99 9.80
N GLN A 34 -6.08 1.87 10.49
CA GLN A 34 -6.15 1.84 11.95
C GLN A 34 -4.79 2.12 12.59
N ARG A 35 -3.72 1.65 11.97
CA ARG A 35 -2.38 1.73 12.55
C ARG A 35 -1.62 2.98 12.14
N PHE A 36 -1.88 3.51 10.96
CA PHE A 36 -1.14 4.64 10.39
C PHE A 36 -2.09 5.72 9.88
N ASN A 37 -1.66 6.96 10.02
CA ASN A 37 -2.38 8.09 9.44
C ASN A 37 -1.95 8.26 7.97
N VAL A 38 -2.52 7.46 7.09
CA VAL A 38 -2.21 7.45 5.66
C VAL A 38 -3.49 7.36 4.83
N ALA A 39 -3.42 7.86 3.61
CA ALA A 39 -4.42 7.60 2.59
C ALA A 39 -3.97 6.37 1.78
N ILE A 40 -4.80 5.35 1.68
CA ILE A 40 -4.48 4.11 0.97
C ILE A 40 -5.67 3.65 0.13
N ALA A 41 -5.39 3.19 -1.09
CA ALA A 41 -6.42 2.67 -2.01
C ALA A 41 -5.80 1.73 -3.04
N GLU A 42 -6.65 0.92 -3.67
CA GLU A 42 -6.29 0.21 -4.91
C GLU A 42 -6.27 1.22 -6.05
N VAL A 43 -5.18 1.26 -6.83
CA VAL A 43 -4.94 2.33 -7.79
C VAL A 43 -4.82 1.85 -9.24
N ASP A 44 -4.67 0.55 -9.48
CA ASP A 44 -4.55 0.00 -10.82
C ASP A 44 -4.95 -1.48 -10.84
N ASP A 45 -5.05 -2.06 -12.02
CA ASP A 45 -5.32 -3.49 -12.27
C ASP A 45 -6.55 -4.02 -11.52
N HIS A 46 -7.60 -3.22 -11.41
CA HIS A 46 -8.81 -3.54 -10.63
C HIS A 46 -9.47 -4.86 -11.05
N ASP A 47 -9.38 -5.22 -12.34
CA ASP A 47 -10.00 -6.42 -12.88
C ASP A 47 -9.06 -7.64 -12.93
N ASP A 48 -7.82 -7.50 -12.51
CA ASP A 48 -6.87 -8.61 -12.43
C ASP A 48 -7.16 -9.42 -11.15
N TRP A 49 -7.31 -10.73 -11.29
CA TRP A 49 -7.66 -11.61 -10.16
C TRP A 49 -6.45 -12.03 -9.32
N GLU A 50 -5.26 -12.04 -9.92
CA GLU A 50 -4.06 -12.57 -9.29
C GLU A 50 -3.06 -11.50 -8.86
N ARG A 51 -3.38 -10.25 -9.14
CA ARG A 51 -2.53 -9.11 -8.83
C ARG A 51 -3.36 -7.93 -8.35
N ALA A 52 -2.91 -7.32 -7.28
CA ALA A 52 -3.46 -6.06 -6.80
C ALA A 52 -2.38 -4.99 -6.82
N VAL A 53 -2.71 -3.80 -7.28
CA VAL A 53 -1.83 -2.64 -7.24
C VAL A 53 -2.47 -1.59 -6.35
N LEU A 54 -1.83 -1.30 -5.24
CA LEU A 54 -2.31 -0.32 -4.27
C LEU A 54 -1.31 0.83 -4.16
N GLY A 55 -1.80 1.94 -3.65
CA GLY A 55 -0.97 3.08 -3.34
C GLY A 55 -1.33 3.67 -2.00
N PHE A 56 -0.34 4.25 -1.32
CA PHE A 56 -0.59 5.04 -0.12
C PHE A 56 0.24 6.32 -0.14
N ALA A 57 -0.22 7.30 0.61
CA ALA A 57 0.43 8.59 0.75
C ALA A 57 0.50 9.00 2.21
N VAL A 58 1.64 9.58 2.60
CA VAL A 58 1.86 10.17 3.92
C VAL A 58 2.28 11.63 3.77
N VAL A 59 1.88 12.46 4.70
CA VAL A 59 2.25 13.89 4.74
C VAL A 59 3.13 14.13 5.97
N SER A 60 4.23 14.85 5.77
CA SER A 60 5.16 15.17 6.85
C SER A 60 5.86 16.50 6.59
N THR A 61 6.76 16.87 7.49
CA THR A 61 7.54 18.12 7.42
C THR A 61 8.89 17.95 6.76
N ASP A 62 9.45 16.74 6.76
CA ASP A 62 10.77 16.48 6.15
C ASP A 62 10.85 15.09 5.51
N ALA A 63 11.81 14.95 4.58
CA ALA A 63 11.97 13.73 3.80
C ALA A 63 12.45 12.53 4.63
N ALA A 64 13.31 12.75 5.62
CA ALA A 64 13.83 11.66 6.45
C ALA A 64 12.71 11.02 7.28
N HIS A 65 11.86 11.83 7.90
CA HIS A 65 10.70 11.33 8.63
C HIS A 65 9.70 10.63 7.72
N THR A 66 9.45 11.21 6.56
CA THR A 66 8.57 10.62 5.54
C THR A 66 9.08 9.25 5.10
N SER A 67 10.39 9.12 4.85
CA SER A 67 11.00 7.83 4.49
C SER A 67 10.80 6.77 5.56
N ARG A 68 10.97 7.14 6.84
CA ARG A 68 10.75 6.22 7.95
C ARG A 68 9.28 5.78 8.05
N MET A 69 8.35 6.70 7.87
CA MET A 69 6.92 6.39 7.87
C MET A 69 6.55 5.44 6.73
N VAL A 70 7.02 5.72 5.52
CA VAL A 70 6.78 4.87 4.34
C VAL A 70 7.32 3.46 4.59
N GLN A 71 8.55 3.34 5.10
CA GLN A 71 9.15 2.04 5.38
C GLN A 71 8.38 1.28 6.45
N SER A 72 7.90 1.95 7.50
CA SER A 72 7.08 1.31 8.53
C SER A 72 5.77 0.76 7.98
N VAL A 73 5.14 1.48 7.07
CA VAL A 73 3.91 1.03 6.41
C VAL A 73 4.19 -0.19 5.52
N ILE A 74 5.27 -0.15 4.73
CA ILE A 74 5.68 -1.27 3.87
C ILE A 74 5.95 -2.52 4.71
N ASP A 75 6.70 -2.40 5.80
CA ASP A 75 7.02 -3.51 6.69
C ASP A 75 5.75 -4.12 7.30
N PHE A 76 4.81 -3.28 7.69
CA PHE A 76 3.51 -3.73 8.20
C PHE A 76 2.71 -4.49 7.13
N ILE A 77 2.65 -3.95 5.91
CA ILE A 77 1.94 -4.59 4.79
C ILE A 77 2.53 -5.98 4.50
N ASP A 78 3.84 -6.09 4.48
CA ASP A 78 4.54 -7.34 4.21
C ASP A 78 4.18 -8.45 5.22
N LYS A 79 3.90 -8.06 6.47
CA LYS A 79 3.52 -9.00 7.53
C LYS A 79 2.03 -9.26 7.61
N ASP A 80 1.20 -8.24 7.37
CA ASP A 80 -0.24 -8.30 7.61
C ASP A 80 -1.02 -8.85 6.41
N ALA A 81 -0.56 -8.57 5.18
CA ALA A 81 -1.30 -8.96 3.99
C ALA A 81 -1.35 -10.48 3.84
N ASP A 82 -2.55 -10.99 3.54
CA ASP A 82 -2.75 -12.39 3.16
C ASP A 82 -2.43 -12.59 1.67
N ALA A 83 -1.24 -12.15 1.27
CA ALA A 83 -0.72 -12.21 -0.09
C ALA A 83 0.77 -11.85 -0.05
N ALA A 84 1.50 -12.22 -1.10
CA ALA A 84 2.91 -11.87 -1.21
C ALA A 84 3.08 -10.42 -1.65
N LEU A 85 3.91 -9.66 -0.94
CA LEU A 85 4.32 -8.33 -1.38
C LEU A 85 5.31 -8.49 -2.55
N GLY A 86 4.94 -7.91 -3.69
CA GLY A 86 5.78 -7.89 -4.88
C GLY A 86 6.59 -6.61 -5.00
N PHE A 87 6.71 -6.11 -6.23
CA PHE A 87 7.44 -4.88 -6.51
C PHE A 87 6.76 -3.67 -5.85
N TYR A 88 7.56 -2.75 -5.34
CA TYR A 88 7.07 -1.45 -4.89
C TYR A 88 8.05 -0.33 -5.24
N GLU A 89 7.52 0.88 -5.35
CA GLU A 89 8.30 2.08 -5.64
C GLU A 89 7.82 3.24 -4.77
N VAL A 90 8.75 4.12 -4.43
CA VAL A 90 8.51 5.24 -3.51
C VAL A 90 8.98 6.53 -4.19
N GLU A 91 8.19 7.58 -4.06
CA GLU A 91 8.55 8.94 -4.47
C GLU A 91 8.30 9.91 -3.33
N HIS A 92 9.08 10.99 -3.31
CA HIS A 92 8.87 12.11 -2.40
C HIS A 92 8.53 13.36 -3.20
N ILE A 93 7.47 14.04 -2.77
CA ILE A 93 7.01 15.29 -3.40
C ILE A 93 7.21 16.39 -2.38
N HIS A 94 7.99 17.41 -2.75
CA HIS A 94 8.22 18.59 -1.94
C HIS A 94 7.27 19.71 -2.41
N ALA A 95 6.33 20.09 -1.54
CA ALA A 95 5.33 21.10 -1.84
C ALA A 95 5.38 22.23 -0.80
N PHE A 96 5.24 23.45 -1.26
CA PHE A 96 5.21 24.67 -0.43
C PHE A 96 6.48 24.84 0.43
#